data_5837fa3dd65a9621adca94e098e24d43
#
_entry.id   5837fa3dd65a9621adca94e098e24d43
#
_cell.length_a   1.000
_cell.length_b   1.000
_cell.length_c   1.000
_cell.angle_alpha   90.00
_cell.angle_beta   90.00
_cell.angle_gamma   90.00
#
_symmetry.space_group_name_H-M   'P 1'
#
loop_
_entity.id
_entity.type
_entity.pdbx_description
1 polymer ?
#
loop_
_entity_poly.entity_id
_entity_poly.type
_entity_poly.pdbx_seq_one_letter_code
_entity_poly.pdbx_strand_id
1 'polypeptide(L)'
;MSKPDLSQYPEIPQGCLINENKTFGLFQIYRNISIKDPITGKVKHTRETIGSIKNGIFTFSKTYLLAEQNRELSSKIDSMSAVNQVTLETNSQRSCENASVPASKDHDDKKTELSIEDRICQKLNEALNKTNFDERNPGRIEIPMLTIVLGSIMSALCGDTGCVEISEAINRRFKTFFQENNLSELVVDNCSHDTVRKAMMLVEPESLNSLYAELISPLLKTCDRIIAADGQAIKATGKTSPEDENKHGIYMLMNFYDATNRVCLYHRLIQRKENEITVGPDSLRKLNLKGAVVTADAMSCQVEFVNAVISKGADYCLSLKGNQNKSFDEIRYIFNSTHSDQIIKYEPEVEKDHGRIEQYKVSIIRGSLLSPVIKEKWLGIEGGSLVKIERNSTKQTTNKDSWEERFYITSLPPENDAAKRISEVIRTHWKIENNLHWCLDVRFSQDRMQANNPNYIANRSALNKLALAYLENYRFWLWNKGYEKKVISINQLQKRCYDPKMALECVASSLGIV
;
A
#
# COMPACT_ATOMS: atom_id res chain seq x y z
N MET A 1 -43.93 -14.48 -19.64
CA MET A 1 -43.25 -13.80 -20.75
C MET A 1 -42.75 -14.84 -21.72
N SER A 2 -42.86 -14.62 -23.04
CA SER A 2 -42.22 -15.54 -24.00
C SER A 2 -40.71 -15.51 -23.83
N LYS A 3 -40.08 -16.68 -23.95
CA LYS A 3 -38.62 -16.82 -23.81
C LYS A 3 -37.92 -16.02 -24.92
N PRO A 4 -36.97 -15.11 -24.61
CA PRO A 4 -36.29 -14.32 -25.64
C PRO A 4 -35.47 -15.21 -26.59
N ASP A 5 -35.42 -14.82 -27.87
CA ASP A 5 -34.54 -15.44 -28.84
C ASP A 5 -33.13 -14.83 -28.69
N LEU A 6 -32.15 -15.65 -28.32
CA LEU A 6 -30.77 -15.21 -28.09
C LEU A 6 -30.06 -14.70 -29.35
N SER A 7 -30.57 -15.04 -30.56
CA SER A 7 -30.02 -14.53 -31.83
C SER A 7 -30.16 -13.01 -31.98
N GLN A 8 -31.07 -12.39 -31.22
CA GLN A 8 -31.27 -10.94 -31.19
C GLN A 8 -30.21 -10.18 -30.33
N TYR A 9 -29.33 -10.90 -29.64
CA TYR A 9 -28.34 -10.35 -28.73
C TYR A 9 -26.92 -10.82 -29.13
N PRO A 10 -26.31 -10.19 -30.16
CA PRO A 10 -25.02 -10.62 -30.71
C PRO A 10 -23.86 -10.55 -29.71
N GLU A 11 -24.00 -9.78 -28.63
CA GLU A 11 -23.04 -9.68 -27.53
C GLU A 11 -23.03 -10.92 -26.63
N ILE A 12 -24.04 -11.79 -26.68
CA ILE A 12 -24.09 -13.02 -25.88
C ILE A 12 -23.23 -14.09 -26.55
N PRO A 13 -22.26 -14.69 -25.85
CA PRO A 13 -21.42 -15.76 -26.39
C PRO A 13 -22.24 -16.95 -26.90
N GLN A 14 -21.78 -17.59 -27.96
CA GLN A 14 -22.43 -18.79 -28.48
C GLN A 14 -22.48 -19.93 -27.47
N GLY A 15 -23.50 -20.74 -27.51
CA GLY A 15 -23.69 -21.90 -26.62
C GLY A 15 -24.24 -21.57 -25.24
N CYS A 16 -24.72 -20.34 -25.04
CA CYS A 16 -25.37 -19.95 -23.80
C CYS A 16 -26.81 -20.51 -23.73
N LEU A 17 -27.23 -20.79 -22.50
CA LEU A 17 -28.56 -21.27 -22.14
C LEU A 17 -29.31 -20.17 -21.41
N ILE A 18 -30.65 -20.25 -21.44
CA ILE A 18 -31.55 -19.26 -20.86
C ILE A 18 -32.46 -19.92 -19.81
N ASN A 19 -32.54 -19.31 -18.62
CA ASN A 19 -33.45 -19.72 -17.55
C ASN A 19 -34.30 -18.53 -17.09
N GLU A 20 -35.60 -18.74 -16.90
CA GLU A 20 -36.53 -17.73 -16.40
C GLU A 20 -36.43 -17.63 -14.88
N ASN A 21 -36.13 -16.44 -14.37
CA ASN A 21 -36.23 -16.14 -12.96
C ASN A 21 -37.54 -15.38 -12.68
N LYS A 22 -38.59 -16.14 -12.31
CA LYS A 22 -39.94 -15.60 -12.08
C LYS A 22 -40.01 -14.63 -10.93
N THR A 23 -39.14 -14.79 -9.92
CA THR A 23 -39.10 -13.94 -8.72
C THR A 23 -38.69 -12.51 -9.04
N PHE A 24 -37.77 -12.35 -10.00
CA PHE A 24 -37.21 -11.04 -10.37
C PHE A 24 -37.71 -10.55 -11.75
N GLY A 25 -38.57 -11.32 -12.45
CA GLY A 25 -39.11 -10.97 -13.75
C GLY A 25 -38.04 -10.79 -14.84
N LEU A 26 -36.99 -11.63 -14.83
CA LEU A 26 -35.87 -11.56 -15.78
C LEU A 26 -35.49 -12.96 -16.30
N PHE A 27 -34.78 -12.98 -17.41
CA PHE A 27 -34.18 -14.20 -17.97
C PHE A 27 -32.68 -14.19 -17.69
N GLN A 28 -32.19 -15.22 -17.00
CA GLN A 28 -30.77 -15.40 -16.68
C GLN A 28 -30.07 -16.18 -17.80
N ILE A 29 -28.98 -15.64 -18.29
CA ILE A 29 -28.13 -16.23 -19.33
C ILE A 29 -26.93 -16.88 -18.70
N TYR A 30 -26.67 -18.14 -19.00
CA TYR A 30 -25.57 -18.91 -18.46
C TYR A 30 -25.03 -19.92 -19.48
N ARG A 31 -23.81 -20.41 -19.25
CA ARG A 31 -23.27 -21.56 -19.97
C ARG A 31 -22.79 -22.63 -18.97
N ASN A 32 -22.81 -23.88 -19.36
CA ASN A 32 -22.22 -24.96 -18.59
C ASN A 32 -20.75 -25.05 -18.92
N ILE A 33 -19.90 -25.02 -17.90
CA ILE A 33 -18.46 -25.20 -18.02
C ILE A 33 -18.02 -26.46 -17.29
N SER A 34 -17.04 -27.15 -17.85
CA SER A 34 -16.44 -28.35 -17.27
C SER A 34 -15.02 -28.02 -16.84
N ILE A 35 -14.77 -28.07 -15.54
CA ILE A 35 -13.46 -27.80 -14.95
C ILE A 35 -12.85 -29.14 -14.56
N LYS A 36 -11.69 -29.47 -15.14
CA LYS A 36 -10.92 -30.67 -14.76
C LYS A 36 -9.99 -30.32 -13.62
N ASP A 37 -10.11 -31.01 -12.51
CA ASP A 37 -9.22 -30.87 -11.36
C ASP A 37 -7.81 -31.35 -11.77
N PRO A 38 -6.77 -30.49 -11.66
CA PRO A 38 -5.42 -30.81 -12.11
C PRO A 38 -4.74 -31.92 -11.28
N ILE A 39 -5.19 -32.15 -10.04
CA ILE A 39 -4.60 -33.13 -9.11
C ILE A 39 -5.32 -34.48 -9.21
N THR A 40 -6.65 -34.46 -9.18
CA THR A 40 -7.47 -35.70 -9.13
C THR A 40 -7.96 -36.18 -10.49
N GLY A 41 -7.81 -35.37 -11.54
CA GLY A 41 -8.31 -35.62 -12.90
C GLY A 41 -9.84 -35.63 -13.02
N LYS A 42 -10.60 -35.45 -11.93
CA LYS A 42 -12.07 -35.43 -11.95
C LYS A 42 -12.61 -34.18 -12.63
N VAL A 43 -13.64 -34.39 -13.44
CA VAL A 43 -14.34 -33.29 -14.12
C VAL A 43 -15.52 -32.83 -13.27
N LYS A 44 -15.54 -31.56 -12.91
CA LYS A 44 -16.65 -30.90 -12.23
C LYS A 44 -17.41 -30.02 -13.24
N HIS A 45 -18.73 -30.26 -13.35
CA HIS A 45 -19.59 -29.41 -14.16
C HIS A 45 -20.18 -28.30 -13.29
N THR A 46 -20.07 -27.06 -13.76
CA THR A 46 -20.62 -25.90 -13.06
C THR A 46 -21.28 -24.92 -14.08
N ARG A 47 -22.07 -23.98 -13.57
CA ARG A 47 -22.71 -22.96 -14.38
C ARG A 47 -21.98 -21.64 -14.23
N GLU A 48 -21.62 -21.03 -15.35
CA GLU A 48 -21.11 -19.67 -15.41
C GLU A 48 -22.24 -18.73 -15.84
N THR A 49 -22.60 -17.77 -15.00
CA THR A 49 -23.63 -16.78 -15.31
C THR A 49 -23.03 -15.68 -16.17
N ILE A 50 -23.51 -15.53 -17.39
CA ILE A 50 -23.04 -14.54 -18.37
C ILE A 50 -23.70 -13.19 -18.12
N GLY A 51 -25.03 -13.17 -17.92
CA GLY A 51 -25.78 -11.94 -17.71
C GLY A 51 -27.27 -12.20 -17.52
N SER A 52 -28.07 -11.17 -17.73
CA SER A 52 -29.53 -11.25 -17.66
C SER A 52 -30.20 -10.36 -18.69
N ILE A 53 -31.40 -10.81 -19.17
CA ILE A 53 -32.29 -10.01 -20.02
C ILE A 53 -33.49 -9.58 -19.17
N LYS A 54 -33.69 -8.28 -19.06
CA LYS A 54 -34.87 -7.68 -18.42
C LYS A 54 -35.48 -6.63 -19.34
N ASN A 55 -36.79 -6.71 -19.57
CA ASN A 55 -37.52 -5.80 -20.48
C ASN A 55 -36.88 -5.71 -21.89
N GLY A 56 -36.36 -6.82 -22.42
CA GLY A 56 -35.70 -6.84 -23.72
C GLY A 56 -34.29 -6.28 -23.78
N ILE A 57 -33.72 -5.88 -22.66
CA ILE A 57 -32.33 -5.35 -22.56
C ILE A 57 -31.45 -6.40 -21.91
N PHE A 58 -30.36 -6.78 -22.59
CA PHE A 58 -29.34 -7.65 -22.04
C PHE A 58 -28.32 -6.85 -21.24
N THR A 59 -27.84 -7.41 -20.13
CA THR A 59 -26.80 -6.84 -19.29
C THR A 59 -25.84 -7.94 -18.81
N PHE A 60 -24.55 -7.79 -19.06
CA PHE A 60 -23.54 -8.71 -18.54
C PHE A 60 -23.51 -8.75 -17.01
N SER A 61 -23.23 -9.92 -16.44
CA SER A 61 -22.96 -10.02 -15.02
C SER A 61 -21.56 -9.45 -14.72
N LYS A 62 -21.43 -8.76 -13.58
CA LYS A 62 -20.13 -8.21 -13.14
C LYS A 62 -19.08 -9.30 -13.01
N THR A 63 -19.47 -10.50 -12.55
CA THR A 63 -18.58 -11.65 -12.39
C THR A 63 -18.05 -12.15 -13.73
N TYR A 64 -18.89 -12.16 -14.76
CA TYR A 64 -18.47 -12.56 -16.10
C TYR A 64 -17.48 -11.55 -16.72
N LEU A 65 -17.77 -10.25 -16.63
CA LEU A 65 -16.88 -9.20 -17.15
C LEU A 65 -15.49 -9.25 -16.47
N LEU A 66 -15.45 -9.46 -15.16
CA LEU A 66 -14.21 -9.63 -14.43
C LEU A 66 -13.42 -10.89 -14.86
N ALA A 67 -14.14 -12.01 -15.12
CA ALA A 67 -13.50 -13.24 -15.59
C ALA A 67 -12.92 -13.10 -17.00
N GLU A 68 -13.61 -12.38 -17.91
CA GLU A 68 -13.10 -12.09 -19.26
C GLU A 68 -11.86 -11.18 -19.22
N GLN A 69 -11.89 -10.10 -18.44
CA GLN A 69 -10.71 -9.24 -18.24
C GLN A 69 -9.51 -10.02 -17.72
N ASN A 70 -9.71 -10.94 -16.77
CA ASN A 70 -8.64 -11.78 -16.25
C ASN A 70 -8.11 -12.78 -17.30
N ARG A 71 -8.96 -13.32 -18.18
CA ARG A 71 -8.54 -14.19 -19.30
C ARG A 71 -7.71 -13.42 -20.33
N GLU A 72 -8.11 -12.20 -20.67
CA GLU A 72 -7.33 -11.33 -21.56
C GLU A 72 -5.97 -10.94 -20.97
N LEU A 73 -5.92 -10.65 -19.66
CA LEU A 73 -4.66 -10.35 -18.97
C LEU A 73 -3.72 -11.58 -18.96
N SER A 74 -4.26 -12.77 -18.66
CA SER A 74 -3.48 -14.01 -18.66
C SER A 74 -2.91 -14.31 -20.04
N SER A 75 -3.70 -14.18 -21.10
CA SER A 75 -3.22 -14.39 -22.48
C SER A 75 -2.13 -13.39 -22.90
N LYS A 76 -2.20 -12.14 -22.42
CA LYS A 76 -1.15 -11.13 -22.65
C LYS A 76 0.13 -11.46 -21.87
N ILE A 77 0.02 -11.95 -20.64
CA ILE A 77 1.17 -12.37 -19.83
C ILE A 77 1.85 -13.60 -20.46
N ASP A 78 1.09 -14.58 -20.94
CA ASP A 78 1.63 -15.76 -21.62
C ASP A 78 2.33 -15.40 -22.93
N SER A 79 1.78 -14.43 -23.69
CA SER A 79 2.42 -13.92 -24.91
C SER A 79 3.72 -13.13 -24.62
N MET A 80 3.77 -12.36 -23.51
CA MET A 80 4.98 -11.64 -23.09
C MET A 80 6.05 -12.58 -22.52
N SER A 81 5.68 -13.66 -21.85
CA SER A 81 6.64 -14.67 -21.39
C SER A 81 7.23 -15.50 -22.54
N ALA A 82 6.45 -15.77 -23.58
CA ALA A 82 6.94 -16.42 -24.79
C ALA A 82 7.95 -15.54 -25.56
N VAL A 83 7.69 -14.21 -25.64
CA VAL A 83 8.63 -13.25 -26.27
C VAL A 83 9.94 -13.14 -25.48
N ASN A 84 9.88 -13.15 -24.14
CA ASN A 84 11.08 -13.10 -23.30
C ASN A 84 11.92 -14.40 -23.38
N GLN A 85 11.31 -15.58 -23.56
CA GLN A 85 12.05 -16.82 -23.80
C GLN A 85 12.77 -16.81 -25.15
N VAL A 86 12.14 -16.33 -26.22
CA VAL A 86 12.77 -16.20 -27.54
C VAL A 86 13.94 -15.20 -27.51
N THR A 87 13.84 -14.13 -26.71
CA THR A 87 14.93 -13.13 -26.59
C THR A 87 16.09 -13.65 -25.75
N LEU A 88 15.89 -14.56 -24.82
CA LEU A 88 16.96 -15.21 -24.04
C LEU A 88 17.69 -16.30 -24.85
N GLU A 89 16.97 -17.05 -25.68
CA GLU A 89 17.59 -18.06 -26.57
C GLU A 89 18.41 -17.44 -27.70
N THR A 90 18.00 -16.28 -28.23
CA THR A 90 18.79 -15.57 -29.28
C THR A 90 20.02 -14.87 -28.74
N ASN A 91 20.08 -14.53 -27.45
CA ASN A 91 21.28 -13.94 -26.83
C ASN A 91 22.31 -14.98 -26.35
N SER A 92 21.94 -16.26 -26.17
CA SER A 92 22.89 -17.32 -25.81
C SER A 92 23.61 -17.97 -26.98
N GLN A 93 23.19 -17.71 -28.21
CA GLN A 93 23.86 -18.24 -29.44
C GLN A 93 24.83 -17.26 -30.10
N ARG A 94 25.06 -16.06 -29.54
CA ARG A 94 25.98 -15.04 -30.12
C ARG A 94 27.34 -14.88 -29.42
N SER A 95 27.72 -15.79 -28.57
CA SER A 95 29.03 -15.74 -27.89
C SER A 95 29.92 -16.92 -28.26
N CYS A 96 30.30 -17.08 -29.52
CA CYS A 96 31.48 -17.83 -29.95
C CYS A 96 31.69 -17.63 -31.45
N GLU A 97 32.36 -16.58 -31.86
CA GLU A 97 33.20 -16.60 -33.07
C GLU A 97 34.21 -15.45 -32.96
N ASN A 98 35.48 -15.87 -32.91
CA ASN A 98 36.67 -15.02 -32.99
C ASN A 98 36.85 -14.44 -34.38
N ALA A 99 37.14 -13.16 -34.50
CA ALA A 99 37.90 -12.62 -35.61
C ALA A 99 38.68 -11.36 -35.19
N SER A 100 39.92 -11.42 -35.50
CA SER A 100 41.07 -10.55 -35.41
C SER A 100 40.86 -9.04 -35.65
N VAL A 101 41.62 -8.28 -34.87
CA VAL A 101 41.86 -6.83 -34.87
C VAL A 101 42.47 -6.33 -36.19
N PRO A 102 42.15 -5.07 -36.61
CA PRO A 102 43.25 -4.11 -36.73
C PRO A 102 42.97 -2.81 -35.92
N ALA A 103 44.04 -2.32 -35.34
CA ALA A 103 44.12 -1.08 -34.59
C ALA A 103 43.84 0.15 -35.44
N SER A 104 42.98 1.05 -34.98
CA SER A 104 43.00 2.45 -35.36
C SER A 104 42.44 3.36 -34.28
N LYS A 105 43.34 4.15 -33.72
CA LYS A 105 43.23 5.51 -33.20
C LYS A 105 42.15 5.84 -32.15
N ASP A 106 42.70 6.13 -31.01
CA ASP A 106 42.15 6.88 -29.87
C ASP A 106 41.17 7.99 -30.28
N HIS A 107 39.92 7.83 -29.89
CA HIS A 107 39.08 8.92 -29.37
C HIS A 107 38.70 8.52 -27.96
N ASP A 108 39.33 9.20 -27.02
CA ASP A 108 39.09 9.12 -25.57
C ASP A 108 37.72 9.78 -25.28
N ASP A 109 36.62 9.06 -25.55
CA ASP A 109 35.31 9.37 -25.04
C ASP A 109 35.30 9.03 -23.55
N LYS A 110 35.92 9.90 -22.75
CA LYS A 110 35.61 9.97 -21.30
C LYS A 110 34.12 10.20 -21.17
N LYS A 111 33.31 9.16 -20.96
CA LYS A 111 31.99 9.26 -20.36
C LYS A 111 32.20 9.96 -19.02
N THR A 112 31.95 11.26 -18.98
CA THR A 112 31.93 12.04 -17.74
C THR A 112 30.89 11.39 -16.85
N GLU A 113 31.32 10.75 -15.77
CA GLU A 113 30.42 10.13 -14.78
C GLU A 113 29.60 11.25 -14.17
N LEU A 114 28.26 11.16 -14.28
CA LEU A 114 27.34 12.16 -13.77
C LEU A 114 27.52 12.31 -12.26
N SER A 115 27.49 13.53 -11.76
CA SER A 115 27.51 13.81 -10.32
C SER A 115 26.30 13.17 -9.60
N ILE A 116 26.37 13.04 -8.28
CA ILE A 116 25.24 12.53 -7.48
C ILE A 116 24.02 13.44 -7.66
N GLU A 117 24.26 14.74 -7.71
CA GLU A 117 23.27 15.79 -7.90
C GLU A 117 22.56 15.64 -9.26
N ASP A 118 23.31 15.50 -10.35
CA ASP A 118 22.75 15.27 -11.70
C ASP A 118 21.92 13.99 -11.77
N ARG A 119 22.39 12.92 -11.14
CA ARG A 119 21.65 11.65 -11.07
C ARG A 119 20.35 11.75 -10.30
N ILE A 120 20.29 12.57 -9.23
CA ILE A 120 19.05 12.86 -8.50
C ILE A 120 18.08 13.61 -9.41
N CYS A 121 18.54 14.69 -10.04
CA CYS A 121 17.73 15.51 -10.95
C CYS A 121 17.20 14.67 -12.10
N GLN A 122 18.05 13.84 -12.72
CA GLN A 122 17.65 12.93 -13.78
C GLN A 122 16.55 11.96 -13.32
N LYS A 123 16.75 11.26 -12.20
CA LYS A 123 15.74 10.32 -11.66
C LYS A 123 14.41 10.97 -11.33
N LEU A 124 14.45 12.16 -10.72
CA LEU A 124 13.23 12.90 -10.41
C LEU A 124 12.52 13.36 -11.68
N ASN A 125 13.24 13.87 -12.68
CA ASN A 125 12.67 14.27 -13.96
C ASN A 125 12.06 13.07 -14.70
N GLU A 126 12.73 11.91 -14.71
CA GLU A 126 12.20 10.68 -15.29
C GLU A 126 10.88 10.27 -14.60
N ALA A 127 10.82 10.32 -13.26
CA ALA A 127 9.61 10.01 -12.51
C ALA A 127 8.48 11.02 -12.77
N LEU A 128 8.78 12.32 -12.81
CA LEU A 128 7.82 13.39 -13.12
C LEU A 128 7.23 13.21 -14.53
N ASN A 129 8.08 12.94 -15.52
CA ASN A 129 7.66 12.72 -16.91
C ASN A 129 6.83 11.44 -17.07
N LYS A 130 7.27 10.33 -16.44
CA LYS A 130 6.56 9.05 -16.47
C LYS A 130 5.15 9.13 -15.91
N THR A 131 4.93 9.99 -14.93
CA THR A 131 3.64 10.14 -14.24
C THR A 131 2.81 11.30 -14.77
N ASN A 132 3.28 12.05 -15.78
CA ASN A 132 2.65 13.27 -16.28
C ASN A 132 2.25 14.22 -15.13
N PHE A 133 3.15 14.39 -14.16
CA PHE A 133 2.84 15.02 -12.89
C PHE A 133 2.55 16.52 -12.99
N ASP A 134 3.16 17.23 -13.95
CA ASP A 134 3.01 18.69 -14.13
C ASP A 134 1.88 19.02 -15.11
N GLU A 135 0.68 19.25 -14.59
CA GLU A 135 -0.51 19.64 -15.37
C GLU A 135 -0.64 21.16 -15.56
N ARG A 136 0.37 21.95 -15.17
CA ARG A 136 0.35 23.40 -15.33
C ARG A 136 0.46 23.80 -16.80
N ASN A 137 -0.13 24.96 -17.16
CA ASN A 137 -0.01 25.50 -18.51
C ASN A 137 1.46 25.85 -18.82
N PRO A 138 2.10 25.22 -19.83
CA PRO A 138 3.52 25.42 -20.13
C PRO A 138 3.92 26.88 -20.36
N GLY A 139 3.03 27.70 -20.97
CA GLY A 139 3.28 29.11 -21.23
C GLY A 139 3.24 30.03 -19.99
N ARG A 140 2.97 29.49 -18.81
CA ARG A 140 2.89 30.24 -17.54
C ARG A 140 3.76 29.64 -16.43
N ILE A 141 4.66 28.72 -16.79
CA ILE A 141 5.57 28.10 -15.83
C ILE A 141 6.79 28.99 -15.65
N GLU A 142 6.88 29.66 -14.52
CA GLU A 142 8.07 30.43 -14.10
C GLU A 142 9.01 29.59 -13.23
N ILE A 143 8.45 28.66 -12.43
CA ILE A 143 9.19 27.80 -11.52
C ILE A 143 9.09 26.35 -11.99
N PRO A 144 10.21 25.68 -12.31
CA PRO A 144 10.21 24.26 -12.69
C PRO A 144 9.57 23.37 -11.63
N MET A 145 8.80 22.34 -12.05
CA MET A 145 8.21 21.41 -11.10
C MET A 145 9.29 20.63 -10.32
N LEU A 146 10.41 20.33 -10.96
CA LEU A 146 11.56 19.70 -10.31
C LEU A 146 12.04 20.50 -9.09
N THR A 147 12.17 21.83 -9.22
CA THR A 147 12.56 22.71 -8.10
C THR A 147 11.56 22.65 -6.95
N ILE A 148 10.25 22.68 -7.27
CA ILE A 148 9.19 22.58 -6.26
C ILE A 148 9.24 21.23 -5.56
N VAL A 149 9.34 20.12 -6.31
CA VAL A 149 9.30 18.76 -5.75
C VAL A 149 10.55 18.48 -4.93
N LEU A 150 11.75 18.68 -5.48
CA LEU A 150 13.00 18.43 -4.75
C LEU A 150 13.12 19.36 -3.54
N GLY A 151 12.84 20.64 -3.71
CA GLY A 151 12.84 21.62 -2.61
C GLY A 151 11.83 21.26 -1.51
N SER A 152 10.64 20.78 -1.88
CA SER A 152 9.63 20.30 -0.91
C SER A 152 10.10 19.05 -0.17
N ILE A 153 10.70 18.08 -0.86
CA ILE A 153 11.23 16.85 -0.24
C ILE A 153 12.35 17.22 0.76
N MET A 154 13.36 17.98 0.32
CA MET A 154 14.46 18.40 1.18
C MET A 154 13.97 19.23 2.38
N SER A 155 12.98 20.08 2.20
CA SER A 155 12.37 20.88 3.27
C SER A 155 11.63 20.00 4.27
N ALA A 156 10.84 19.03 3.79
CA ALA A 156 10.14 18.07 4.65
C ALA A 156 11.11 17.16 5.43
N LEU A 157 12.27 16.80 4.86
CA LEU A 157 13.33 16.09 5.57
C LEU A 157 13.85 16.88 6.79
N CYS A 158 13.78 18.21 6.76
CA CYS A 158 14.11 19.08 7.88
C CYS A 158 12.98 19.18 8.93
N GLY A 159 11.77 18.70 8.59
CA GLY A 159 10.59 18.83 9.42
C GLY A 159 9.75 20.09 9.14
N ASP A 160 10.04 20.79 8.04
CA ASP A 160 9.23 21.94 7.59
C ASP A 160 7.83 21.46 7.18
N THR A 161 6.79 22.09 7.73
CA THR A 161 5.42 21.59 7.64
C THR A 161 4.48 22.45 6.79
N GLY A 162 4.89 23.63 6.36
CA GLY A 162 4.06 24.58 5.63
C GLY A 162 4.68 25.07 4.34
N CYS A 163 3.83 25.66 3.48
CA CYS A 163 4.29 26.22 2.20
C CYS A 163 5.22 27.43 2.38
N VAL A 164 5.09 28.16 3.51
CA VAL A 164 5.95 29.30 3.82
C VAL A 164 7.37 28.83 4.08
N GLU A 165 7.54 27.83 4.94
CA GLU A 165 8.84 27.25 5.28
C GLU A 165 9.50 26.61 4.05
N ILE A 166 8.72 25.91 3.21
CA ILE A 166 9.23 25.34 1.94
C ILE A 166 9.70 26.44 1.00
N SER A 167 8.90 27.50 0.83
CA SER A 167 9.25 28.65 0.01
C SER A 167 10.54 29.33 0.51
N GLU A 168 10.67 29.55 1.81
CA GLU A 168 11.89 30.14 2.41
C GLU A 168 13.11 29.23 2.23
N ALA A 169 12.93 27.91 2.38
CA ALA A 169 14.01 26.95 2.18
C ALA A 169 14.51 26.97 0.72
N ILE A 170 13.60 26.96 -0.27
CA ILE A 170 13.96 27.06 -1.70
C ILE A 170 14.68 28.37 -2.00
N ASN A 171 14.15 29.51 -1.53
CA ASN A 171 14.66 30.84 -1.87
C ASN A 171 15.98 31.19 -1.16
N ARG A 172 16.29 30.57 -0.03
CA ARG A 172 17.46 30.91 0.79
C ARG A 172 18.38 29.71 1.01
N ARG A 173 17.92 28.70 1.79
CA ARG A 173 18.74 27.60 2.26
C ARG A 173 19.28 26.74 1.11
N PHE A 174 18.43 26.40 0.14
CA PHE A 174 18.82 25.54 -0.96
C PHE A 174 19.36 26.32 -2.17
N LYS A 175 18.97 27.58 -2.34
CA LYS A 175 19.42 28.41 -3.46
C LYS A 175 20.94 28.50 -3.53
N THR A 176 21.61 28.87 -2.44
CA THR A 176 23.06 28.96 -2.36
C THR A 176 23.71 27.61 -2.63
N PHE A 177 23.19 26.55 -2.01
CA PHE A 177 23.69 25.20 -2.21
C PHE A 177 23.58 24.75 -3.67
N PHE A 178 22.46 24.99 -4.34
CA PHE A 178 22.28 24.66 -5.76
C PHE A 178 23.22 25.45 -6.66
N GLN A 179 23.46 26.72 -6.36
CA GLN A 179 24.42 27.55 -7.09
C GLN A 179 25.85 27.01 -6.96
N GLU A 180 26.28 26.65 -5.78
CA GLU A 180 27.62 26.15 -5.49
C GLU A 180 27.89 24.74 -6.05
N ASN A 181 26.84 23.93 -6.29
CA ASN A 181 26.94 22.56 -6.79
C ASN A 181 26.52 22.41 -8.25
N ASN A 182 26.54 23.48 -9.04
CA ASN A 182 26.23 23.49 -10.48
C ASN A 182 24.80 23.00 -10.84
N LEU A 183 23.84 23.08 -9.89
CA LEU A 183 22.44 22.76 -10.11
C LEU A 183 21.65 24.00 -10.56
N SER A 184 22.17 24.72 -11.57
CA SER A 184 21.62 25.99 -12.03
C SER A 184 20.16 25.90 -12.50
N GLU A 185 19.73 24.74 -12.99
CA GLU A 185 18.36 24.46 -13.40
C GLU A 185 17.35 24.49 -12.24
N LEU A 186 17.81 24.28 -11.00
CA LEU A 186 16.99 24.35 -9.79
C LEU A 186 16.95 25.72 -9.17
N VAL A 187 17.85 26.62 -9.58
CA VAL A 187 17.95 27.97 -9.04
C VAL A 187 16.86 28.86 -9.64
N VAL A 188 16.07 29.43 -8.77
CA VAL A 188 14.98 30.35 -9.15
C VAL A 188 15.13 31.69 -8.42
N ASP A 189 14.64 32.76 -9.02
CA ASP A 189 14.74 34.09 -8.40
C ASP A 189 13.91 34.18 -7.13
N ASN A 190 12.65 33.78 -7.23
CA ASN A 190 11.72 33.76 -6.10
C ASN A 190 10.60 32.72 -6.32
N CYS A 191 10.56 31.72 -5.47
CA CYS A 191 9.44 30.78 -5.38
C CYS A 191 8.50 31.21 -4.25
N SER A 192 7.35 31.81 -4.57
CA SER A 192 6.42 32.25 -3.53
C SER A 192 5.74 31.07 -2.82
N HIS A 193 5.34 31.26 -1.56
CA HIS A 193 4.57 30.26 -0.82
C HIS A 193 3.23 29.92 -1.51
N ASP A 194 2.66 30.88 -2.23
CA ASP A 194 1.46 30.66 -3.05
C ASP A 194 1.74 29.75 -4.24
N THR A 195 2.93 29.83 -4.85
CA THR A 195 3.35 28.89 -5.92
C THR A 195 3.40 27.47 -5.40
N VAL A 196 4.04 27.24 -4.25
CA VAL A 196 4.09 25.93 -3.59
C VAL A 196 2.68 25.44 -3.24
N ARG A 197 1.84 26.30 -2.65
CA ARG A 197 0.47 25.97 -2.28
C ARG A 197 -0.39 25.61 -3.48
N LYS A 198 -0.32 26.40 -4.56
CA LYS A 198 -1.07 26.14 -5.79
C LYS A 198 -0.63 24.84 -6.45
N ALA A 199 0.68 24.56 -6.51
CA ALA A 199 1.17 23.28 -7.01
C ALA A 199 0.57 22.11 -6.21
N MET A 200 0.57 22.16 -4.87
CA MET A 200 -0.03 21.12 -4.02
C MET A 200 -1.56 21.03 -4.15
N MET A 201 -2.26 22.08 -4.56
CA MET A 201 -3.72 22.06 -4.75
C MET A 201 -4.14 21.56 -6.13
N LEU A 202 -3.31 21.79 -7.14
CA LEU A 202 -3.61 21.44 -8.53
C LEU A 202 -3.31 19.98 -8.86
N VAL A 203 -2.28 19.40 -8.22
CA VAL A 203 -1.92 17.99 -8.47
C VAL A 203 -3.01 17.06 -7.96
N GLU A 204 -3.56 16.27 -8.85
CA GLU A 204 -4.54 15.24 -8.49
C GLU A 204 -3.90 14.14 -7.63
N PRO A 205 -4.58 13.67 -6.56
CA PRO A 205 -4.02 12.68 -5.64
C PRO A 205 -3.56 11.38 -6.31
N GLU A 206 -4.19 10.97 -7.42
CA GLU A 206 -3.76 9.77 -8.17
C GLU A 206 -2.44 9.99 -8.91
N SER A 207 -2.23 11.16 -9.51
CA SER A 207 -0.96 11.54 -10.14
C SER A 207 0.16 11.58 -9.10
N LEU A 208 -0.13 12.14 -7.91
CA LEU A 208 0.81 12.12 -6.81
C LEU A 208 1.11 10.71 -6.30
N ASN A 209 0.10 9.85 -6.14
CA ASN A 209 0.31 8.46 -5.72
C ASN A 209 1.18 7.70 -6.72
N SER A 210 1.05 7.98 -8.02
CA SER A 210 1.89 7.40 -9.07
C SER A 210 3.35 7.85 -8.93
N LEU A 211 3.60 9.15 -8.77
CA LEU A 211 4.94 9.69 -8.51
C LEU A 211 5.51 9.14 -7.20
N TYR A 212 4.70 9.11 -6.15
CA TYR A 212 5.09 8.58 -4.85
C TYR A 212 5.53 7.12 -4.94
N ALA A 213 4.79 6.27 -5.67
CA ALA A 213 5.13 4.87 -5.88
C ALA A 213 6.48 4.69 -6.58
N GLU A 214 6.79 5.53 -7.61
CA GLU A 214 8.10 5.53 -8.26
C GLU A 214 9.23 5.90 -7.28
N LEU A 215 9.01 6.94 -6.47
CA LEU A 215 10.03 7.45 -5.54
C LEU A 215 10.32 6.51 -4.36
N ILE A 216 9.35 5.70 -3.93
CA ILE A 216 9.56 4.70 -2.86
C ILE A 216 10.01 3.34 -3.39
N SER A 217 9.90 3.08 -4.69
CA SER A 217 10.18 1.76 -5.26
C SER A 217 11.57 1.20 -4.89
N PRO A 218 12.65 1.99 -4.80
CA PRO A 218 13.97 1.48 -4.40
C PRO A 218 14.04 1.02 -2.94
N LEU A 219 13.09 1.45 -2.10
CA LEU A 219 13.03 1.11 -0.67
C LEU A 219 12.35 -0.23 -0.41
N LEU A 220 11.65 -0.78 -1.42
CA LEU A 220 10.79 -1.95 -1.25
C LEU A 220 11.57 -3.25 -1.47
N LYS A 221 11.64 -4.08 -0.43
CA LYS A 221 12.06 -5.48 -0.52
C LYS A 221 10.85 -6.34 -0.85
N THR A 222 11.05 -7.42 -1.59
CA THR A 222 9.95 -8.21 -2.15
C THR A 222 9.46 -9.35 -1.25
N CYS A 223 10.25 -9.77 -0.24
CA CYS A 223 9.93 -10.92 0.59
C CYS A 223 9.35 -10.53 1.96
N ASP A 224 8.49 -11.41 2.51
CA ASP A 224 7.96 -11.38 3.89
C ASP A 224 7.35 -10.04 4.34
N ARG A 225 6.64 -9.36 3.42
CA ARG A 225 6.03 -8.07 3.74
C ARG A 225 4.81 -8.23 4.64
N ILE A 226 4.74 -7.39 5.67
CA ILE A 226 3.55 -7.24 6.51
C ILE A 226 3.02 -5.83 6.30
N ILE A 227 1.78 -5.75 5.79
CA ILE A 227 1.15 -4.49 5.42
C ILE A 227 0.01 -4.22 6.39
N ALA A 228 0.17 -3.19 7.21
CA ALA A 228 -0.87 -2.73 8.11
C ALA A 228 -1.76 -1.70 7.42
N ALA A 229 -3.07 -1.89 7.48
CA ALA A 229 -4.08 -0.98 6.95
C ALA A 229 -4.83 -0.33 8.11
N ASP A 230 -4.84 1.02 8.17
CA ASP A 230 -5.50 1.76 9.25
C ASP A 230 -5.82 3.19 8.85
N GLY A 231 -6.87 3.76 9.47
CA GLY A 231 -7.31 5.12 9.28
C GLY A 231 -6.59 6.12 10.17
N GLN A 232 -6.29 7.32 9.65
CA GLN A 232 -5.73 8.43 10.42
C GLN A 232 -6.57 9.69 10.27
N ALA A 233 -7.06 10.24 11.38
CA ALA A 233 -7.78 11.51 11.40
C ALA A 233 -6.81 12.70 11.43
N ILE A 234 -7.06 13.70 10.58
CA ILE A 234 -6.33 14.98 10.59
C ILE A 234 -7.16 15.99 11.39
N LYS A 235 -6.96 16.02 12.70
CA LYS A 235 -7.85 16.66 13.68
C LYS A 235 -8.11 18.14 13.43
N ALA A 236 -7.09 18.90 13.01
CA ALA A 236 -7.22 20.35 12.82
C ALA A 236 -8.09 20.74 11.62
N THR A 237 -8.37 19.81 10.69
CA THR A 237 -9.25 20.05 9.54
C THR A 237 -10.74 20.19 9.95
N GLY A 238 -11.12 19.71 11.12
CA GLY A 238 -12.47 19.82 11.67
C GLY A 238 -12.76 21.14 12.41
N LYS A 239 -11.77 22.02 12.54
CA LYS A 239 -11.93 23.33 13.18
C LYS A 239 -12.43 24.36 12.17
N THR A 240 -13.71 24.30 11.84
CA THR A 240 -14.40 25.35 11.10
C THR A 240 -15.03 26.34 12.07
N SER A 241 -15.16 27.63 11.63
CA SER A 241 -15.90 28.65 12.37
C SER A 241 -17.31 28.14 12.73
N PRO A 242 -17.88 28.48 13.91
CA PRO A 242 -19.24 28.09 14.29
C PRO A 242 -20.32 28.52 13.30
N GLU A 243 -20.01 29.51 12.45
CA GLU A 243 -20.95 30.15 11.50
C GLU A 243 -20.96 29.48 10.11
N ASP A 244 -20.07 28.49 9.85
CA ASP A 244 -19.97 27.85 8.55
C ASP A 244 -21.01 26.73 8.42
N GLU A 245 -22.09 26.97 7.68
CA GLU A 245 -23.14 25.96 7.37
C GLU A 245 -22.59 24.77 6.57
N ASN A 246 -21.42 24.90 5.98
CA ASN A 246 -20.67 23.84 5.29
C ASN A 246 -19.67 23.10 6.20
N LYS A 247 -20.04 22.76 7.44
CA LYS A 247 -19.20 22.00 8.36
C LYS A 247 -18.66 20.74 7.69
N HIS A 248 -17.43 20.84 7.16
CA HIS A 248 -16.66 19.67 6.78
C HIS A 248 -16.29 18.95 8.08
N GLY A 249 -16.63 17.67 8.17
CA GLY A 249 -16.11 16.81 9.23
C GLY A 249 -14.59 16.73 9.17
N ILE A 250 -13.98 16.12 10.17
CA ILE A 250 -12.53 15.84 10.18
C ILE A 250 -12.19 14.98 8.95
N TYR A 251 -11.19 15.41 8.19
CA TYR A 251 -10.67 14.59 7.10
C TYR A 251 -9.92 13.39 7.66
N MET A 252 -10.13 12.23 7.04
CA MET A 252 -9.47 10.98 7.38
C MET A 252 -8.68 10.44 6.17
N LEU A 253 -7.55 9.82 6.44
CA LEU A 253 -6.71 9.14 5.45
C LEU A 253 -6.70 7.65 5.77
N MET A 254 -7.05 6.80 4.80
CA MET A 254 -6.75 5.37 4.85
C MET A 254 -5.31 5.15 4.42
N ASN A 255 -4.49 4.53 5.27
CA ASN A 255 -3.07 4.29 5.05
C ASN A 255 -2.79 2.79 4.91
N PHE A 256 -1.86 2.42 4.02
CA PHE A 256 -1.34 1.07 3.85
C PHE A 256 0.17 1.09 4.09
N TYR A 257 0.56 0.68 5.28
CA TYR A 257 1.93 0.77 5.77
C TYR A 257 2.63 -0.58 5.69
N ASP A 258 3.67 -0.67 4.87
CA ASP A 258 4.60 -1.80 4.86
C ASP A 258 5.52 -1.70 6.09
N ALA A 259 5.19 -2.46 7.12
CA ALA A 259 5.91 -2.43 8.38
C ALA A 259 7.29 -3.13 8.29
N THR A 260 7.49 -3.97 7.28
CA THR A 260 8.78 -4.61 6.99
C THR A 260 9.76 -3.60 6.40
N ASN A 261 9.33 -2.85 5.39
CA ASN A 261 10.14 -1.85 4.70
C ASN A 261 10.05 -0.46 5.37
N ARG A 262 9.14 -0.26 6.34
CA ARG A 262 8.87 1.02 7.04
C ARG A 262 8.44 2.15 6.11
N VAL A 263 7.64 1.81 5.12
CA VAL A 263 7.16 2.72 4.07
C VAL A 263 5.64 2.66 3.99
N CYS A 264 4.97 3.80 3.95
CA CYS A 264 3.57 3.86 3.56
C CYS A 264 3.48 3.62 2.05
N LEU A 265 2.87 2.51 1.61
CA LEU A 265 2.80 2.14 0.19
C LEU A 265 1.81 3.01 -0.59
N TYR A 266 0.72 3.34 0.07
CA TYR A 266 -0.41 4.05 -0.52
C TYR A 266 -1.25 4.71 0.57
N HIS A 267 -1.86 5.82 0.24
CA HIS A 267 -2.86 6.44 1.09
C HIS A 267 -3.97 7.04 0.25
N ARG A 268 -5.17 7.10 0.82
CA ARG A 268 -6.33 7.72 0.18
C ARG A 268 -7.12 8.55 1.19
N LEU A 269 -7.47 9.77 0.77
CA LEU A 269 -8.39 10.59 1.53
C LEU A 269 -9.80 9.98 1.48
N ILE A 270 -10.41 9.77 2.64
CA ILE A 270 -11.78 9.28 2.76
C ILE A 270 -12.71 10.47 2.54
N GLN A 271 -13.53 10.39 1.51
CA GLN A 271 -14.48 11.46 1.17
C GLN A 271 -15.75 11.37 2.03
N ARG A 272 -16.55 12.44 2.08
CA ARG A 272 -17.74 12.59 2.95
C ARG A 272 -18.73 11.43 2.96
N LYS A 273 -18.91 10.73 1.84
CA LYS A 273 -19.85 9.60 1.68
C LYS A 273 -19.16 8.23 1.79
N GLU A 274 -17.87 8.23 2.02
CA GLU A 274 -17.04 7.03 2.13
C GLU A 274 -16.69 6.76 3.61
N ASN A 275 -16.24 5.56 3.87
CA ASN A 275 -15.65 5.15 5.15
C ASN A 275 -14.50 4.15 4.88
N GLU A 276 -13.77 3.77 5.91
CA GLU A 276 -12.65 2.82 5.82
C GLU A 276 -13.08 1.48 5.21
N ILE A 277 -14.31 1.03 5.48
CA ILE A 277 -14.87 -0.23 4.98
C ILE A 277 -14.99 -0.21 3.45
N THR A 278 -15.36 0.92 2.87
CA THR A 278 -15.54 1.06 1.41
C THR A 278 -14.22 1.38 0.70
N VAL A 279 -13.39 2.24 1.30
CA VAL A 279 -12.12 2.72 0.72
C VAL A 279 -11.02 1.66 0.79
N GLY A 280 -11.00 0.84 1.86
CA GLY A 280 -10.01 -0.20 2.08
C GLY A 280 -9.87 -1.18 0.91
N PRO A 281 -10.93 -1.91 0.53
CA PRO A 281 -10.89 -2.87 -0.58
C PRO A 281 -10.48 -2.26 -1.92
N ASP A 282 -11.00 -1.07 -2.24
CA ASP A 282 -10.66 -0.38 -3.49
C ASP A 282 -9.19 0.02 -3.56
N SER A 283 -8.63 0.45 -2.43
CA SER A 283 -7.22 0.80 -2.32
C SER A 283 -6.31 -0.43 -2.44
N LEU A 284 -6.67 -1.55 -1.79
CA LEU A 284 -5.94 -2.82 -1.88
C LEU A 284 -5.84 -3.32 -3.33
N ARG A 285 -6.90 -3.14 -4.13
CA ARG A 285 -6.90 -3.55 -5.55
C ARG A 285 -5.87 -2.79 -6.39
N LYS A 286 -5.44 -1.59 -5.98
CA LYS A 286 -4.42 -0.78 -6.65
C LYS A 286 -2.98 -1.18 -6.29
N LEU A 287 -2.79 -1.95 -5.21
CA LEU A 287 -1.48 -2.31 -4.68
C LEU A 287 -0.96 -3.65 -5.25
N ASN A 288 0.35 -3.77 -5.33
CA ASN A 288 1.01 -5.07 -5.52
C ASN A 288 1.26 -5.70 -4.15
N LEU A 289 0.42 -6.69 -3.80
CA LEU A 289 0.42 -7.35 -2.50
C LEU A 289 0.90 -8.81 -2.55
N LYS A 290 1.32 -9.30 -3.72
CA LYS A 290 1.70 -10.71 -3.89
C LYS A 290 2.69 -11.17 -2.83
N GLY A 291 2.35 -12.24 -2.12
CA GLY A 291 3.15 -12.85 -1.05
C GLY A 291 3.26 -12.03 0.23
N ALA A 292 2.50 -10.93 0.38
CA ALA A 292 2.42 -10.16 1.61
C ALA A 292 1.34 -10.71 2.55
N VAL A 293 1.42 -10.34 3.84
CA VAL A 293 0.33 -10.52 4.80
C VAL A 293 -0.27 -9.15 5.13
N VAL A 294 -1.57 -8.99 4.91
CA VAL A 294 -2.29 -7.75 5.21
C VAL A 294 -2.97 -7.85 6.56
N THR A 295 -2.74 -6.86 7.42
CA THR A 295 -3.38 -6.76 8.74
C THR A 295 -4.26 -5.52 8.81
N ALA A 296 -5.38 -5.62 9.48
CA ALA A 296 -6.26 -4.49 9.76
C ALA A 296 -7.01 -4.71 11.07
N ASP A 297 -7.58 -3.62 11.58
CA ASP A 297 -8.42 -3.66 12.76
C ASP A 297 -9.78 -4.36 12.52
N ALA A 298 -10.60 -4.48 13.57
CA ALA A 298 -11.89 -5.17 13.48
C ALA A 298 -12.90 -4.44 12.58
N MET A 299 -12.81 -3.14 12.37
CA MET A 299 -13.73 -2.41 11.50
C MET A 299 -13.52 -2.81 10.04
N SER A 300 -12.27 -3.02 9.65
CA SER A 300 -11.87 -3.47 8.32
C SER A 300 -12.04 -4.99 8.11
N CYS A 301 -12.40 -5.76 9.15
CA CYS A 301 -12.70 -7.19 9.04
C CYS A 301 -14.04 -7.40 8.33
N GLN A 302 -14.02 -7.31 7.00
CA GLN A 302 -15.19 -7.40 6.11
C GLN A 302 -14.89 -8.34 4.93
N VAL A 303 -15.94 -8.94 4.37
CA VAL A 303 -15.83 -9.89 3.24
C VAL A 303 -15.12 -9.28 2.05
N GLU A 304 -15.50 -8.06 1.66
CA GLU A 304 -14.89 -7.35 0.53
C GLU A 304 -13.40 -7.06 0.74
N PHE A 305 -12.99 -6.78 1.98
CA PHE A 305 -11.59 -6.59 2.32
C PHE A 305 -10.79 -7.88 2.15
N VAL A 306 -11.30 -9.01 2.67
CA VAL A 306 -10.70 -10.34 2.51
C VAL A 306 -10.59 -10.72 1.04
N ASN A 307 -11.68 -10.53 0.27
CA ASN A 307 -11.70 -10.83 -1.17
C ASN A 307 -10.66 -9.99 -1.93
N ALA A 308 -10.51 -8.71 -1.59
CA ALA A 308 -9.52 -7.84 -2.20
C ALA A 308 -8.08 -8.30 -1.91
N VAL A 309 -7.78 -8.71 -0.68
CA VAL A 309 -6.46 -9.24 -0.29
C VAL A 309 -6.14 -10.52 -1.04
N ILE A 310 -7.03 -11.52 -0.98
CA ILE A 310 -6.81 -12.83 -1.62
C ILE A 310 -6.70 -12.70 -3.14
N SER A 311 -7.50 -11.81 -3.77
CA SER A 311 -7.42 -11.57 -5.22
C SER A 311 -6.06 -11.03 -5.69
N LYS A 312 -5.28 -10.45 -4.79
CA LYS A 312 -3.92 -9.93 -5.04
C LYS A 312 -2.81 -10.96 -4.73
N GLY A 313 -3.17 -12.21 -4.41
CA GLY A 313 -2.21 -13.25 -4.03
C GLY A 313 -1.51 -12.96 -2.70
N ALA A 314 -2.21 -12.34 -1.78
CA ALA A 314 -1.75 -12.01 -0.43
C ALA A 314 -2.56 -12.77 0.62
N ASP A 315 -1.99 -12.92 1.82
CA ASP A 315 -2.67 -13.43 2.99
C ASP A 315 -3.23 -12.29 3.85
N TYR A 316 -4.22 -12.61 4.68
CA TYR A 316 -4.75 -11.66 5.65
C TYR A 316 -4.58 -12.18 7.08
N CYS A 317 -4.52 -11.24 8.03
CA CYS A 317 -4.65 -11.49 9.46
C CYS A 317 -5.45 -10.34 10.09
N LEU A 318 -6.74 -10.58 10.37
CA LEU A 318 -7.68 -9.53 10.74
C LEU A 318 -8.23 -9.74 12.14
N SER A 319 -8.32 -8.67 12.92
CA SER A 319 -8.96 -8.68 14.24
C SER A 319 -10.46 -8.90 14.09
N LEU A 320 -11.01 -9.80 14.89
CA LEU A 320 -12.43 -10.13 14.90
C LEU A 320 -13.07 -9.70 16.22
N LYS A 321 -14.17 -8.96 16.16
CA LYS A 321 -14.93 -8.48 17.30
C LYS A 321 -16.44 -8.68 17.07
N GLY A 322 -17.27 -8.18 17.98
CA GLY A 322 -18.72 -8.30 17.92
C GLY A 322 -19.42 -7.66 16.71
N ASN A 323 -18.71 -6.85 15.89
CA ASN A 323 -19.23 -6.39 14.59
C ASN A 323 -19.45 -7.55 13.60
N GLN A 324 -18.81 -8.69 13.83
CA GLN A 324 -18.96 -9.96 13.10
C GLN A 324 -19.50 -11.05 14.04
N ASN A 325 -20.59 -10.78 14.76
CA ASN A 325 -21.11 -11.54 15.89
C ASN A 325 -21.16 -13.07 15.63
N LYS A 326 -21.77 -13.53 14.52
CA LYS A 326 -21.88 -14.97 14.21
C LYS A 326 -20.51 -15.66 14.11
N SER A 327 -19.57 -15.04 13.40
CA SER A 327 -18.20 -15.57 13.28
C SER A 327 -17.47 -15.52 14.61
N PHE A 328 -17.65 -14.45 15.38
CA PHE A 328 -17.02 -14.25 16.67
C PHE A 328 -17.51 -15.29 17.69
N ASP A 329 -18.83 -15.51 17.80
CA ASP A 329 -19.44 -16.45 18.73
C ASP A 329 -19.05 -17.89 18.40
N GLU A 330 -19.02 -18.26 17.11
CA GLU A 330 -18.63 -19.60 16.67
C GLU A 330 -17.14 -19.86 16.97
N ILE A 331 -16.24 -18.92 16.67
CA ILE A 331 -14.82 -19.04 16.98
C ILE A 331 -14.58 -19.18 18.47
N ARG A 332 -15.25 -18.37 19.27
CA ARG A 332 -15.17 -18.44 20.73
C ARG A 332 -15.65 -19.79 21.25
N TYR A 333 -16.74 -20.33 20.70
CA TYR A 333 -17.24 -21.66 21.02
C TYR A 333 -16.20 -22.75 20.66
N ILE A 334 -15.61 -22.70 19.45
CA ILE A 334 -14.59 -23.64 18.99
C ILE A 334 -13.41 -23.66 19.97
N PHE A 335 -12.86 -22.49 20.36
CA PHE A 335 -11.75 -22.44 21.33
C PHE A 335 -12.09 -23.05 22.68
N ASN A 336 -13.34 -22.93 23.14
CA ASN A 336 -13.79 -23.46 24.42
C ASN A 336 -14.09 -24.97 24.36
N SER A 337 -14.43 -25.52 23.19
CA SER A 337 -14.83 -26.92 23.00
C SER A 337 -13.72 -27.82 22.46
N THR A 338 -12.66 -27.25 21.88
CA THR A 338 -11.56 -28.00 21.27
C THR A 338 -10.61 -28.54 22.33
N HIS A 339 -10.23 -29.83 22.21
CA HIS A 339 -9.23 -30.44 23.09
C HIS A 339 -7.87 -29.74 22.97
N SER A 340 -7.14 -29.68 24.08
CA SER A 340 -5.89 -28.90 24.20
C SER A 340 -4.75 -29.43 23.31
N ASP A 341 -4.78 -30.68 22.88
CA ASP A 341 -3.84 -31.34 21.97
C ASP A 341 -4.02 -30.89 20.50
N GLN A 342 -5.19 -30.38 20.16
CA GLN A 342 -5.48 -29.83 18.82
C GLN A 342 -5.20 -28.30 18.72
N ILE A 343 -4.78 -27.68 19.82
CA ILE A 343 -4.48 -26.26 19.90
C ILE A 343 -2.97 -26.08 19.84
N ILE A 344 -2.49 -25.42 18.79
CA ILE A 344 -1.09 -25.00 18.69
C ILE A 344 -0.89 -23.76 19.58
N LYS A 345 0.04 -23.83 20.51
CA LYS A 345 0.31 -22.76 21.49
C LYS A 345 1.70 -22.18 21.29
N TYR A 346 1.81 -20.87 21.47
CA TYR A 346 3.07 -20.14 21.48
C TYR A 346 3.04 -19.05 22.55
N GLU A 347 4.06 -19.01 23.38
CA GLU A 347 4.23 -17.98 24.40
C GLU A 347 5.54 -17.24 24.10
N PRO A 348 5.47 -15.99 23.57
CA PRO A 348 6.65 -15.14 23.39
C PRO A 348 7.27 -14.77 24.72
N GLU A 349 8.54 -14.34 24.68
CA GLU A 349 9.20 -13.83 25.88
C GLU A 349 8.44 -12.64 26.48
N VAL A 350 8.52 -12.54 27.83
CA VAL A 350 7.90 -11.44 28.57
C VAL A 350 8.55 -10.12 28.20
N GLU A 351 7.75 -9.17 27.78
CA GLU A 351 8.20 -7.85 27.37
C GLU A 351 8.17 -6.85 28.53
N LYS A 352 9.23 -6.03 28.62
CA LYS A 352 9.30 -4.91 29.56
C LYS A 352 9.53 -3.64 28.75
N ASP A 353 8.47 -2.90 28.52
CA ASP A 353 8.55 -1.64 27.78
C ASP A 353 7.55 -0.60 28.31
N HIS A 354 7.89 0.67 28.18
CA HIS A 354 7.05 1.81 28.59
C HIS A 354 6.45 1.71 30.00
N GLY A 355 7.18 1.11 30.97
CA GLY A 355 6.73 0.95 32.34
C GLY A 355 5.63 -0.10 32.53
N ARG A 356 5.53 -1.06 31.61
CA ARG A 356 4.64 -2.22 31.67
C ARG A 356 5.44 -3.52 31.50
N ILE A 357 4.94 -4.57 32.13
CA ILE A 357 5.36 -5.95 31.90
C ILE A 357 4.22 -6.63 31.17
N GLU A 358 4.47 -7.15 29.97
CA GLU A 358 3.45 -7.76 29.12
C GLU A 358 3.80 -9.21 28.82
N GLN A 359 2.83 -10.09 29.04
CA GLN A 359 2.90 -11.51 28.72
C GLN A 359 1.77 -11.86 27.77
N TYR A 360 2.13 -12.54 26.67
CA TYR A 360 1.20 -12.97 25.65
C TYR A 360 1.12 -14.49 25.60
N LYS A 361 -0.09 -15.02 25.34
CA LYS A 361 -0.32 -16.41 24.97
C LYS A 361 -1.07 -16.42 23.65
N VAL A 362 -0.52 -17.11 22.68
CA VAL A 362 -1.11 -17.25 21.34
C VAL A 362 -1.58 -18.69 21.18
N SER A 363 -2.85 -18.86 20.86
CA SER A 363 -3.47 -20.15 20.58
C SER A 363 -4.03 -20.16 19.17
N ILE A 364 -3.74 -21.21 18.41
CA ILE A 364 -4.17 -21.35 17.02
C ILE A 364 -4.93 -22.66 16.83
N ILE A 365 -6.00 -22.60 16.08
CA ILE A 365 -6.83 -23.73 15.68
C ILE A 365 -7.07 -23.65 14.16
N ARG A 366 -7.26 -24.80 13.51
CA ARG A 366 -7.57 -24.89 12.06
C ARG A 366 -8.88 -24.18 11.73
N GLY A 367 -8.86 -23.35 10.67
CA GLY A 367 -10.07 -22.69 10.16
C GLY A 367 -11.11 -23.64 9.59
N SER A 368 -10.69 -24.86 9.18
CA SER A 368 -11.59 -25.91 8.69
C SER A 368 -12.64 -26.38 9.71
N LEU A 369 -12.48 -26.06 11.00
CA LEU A 369 -13.46 -26.38 12.05
C LEU A 369 -14.69 -25.45 12.06
N LEU A 370 -14.63 -24.35 11.35
CA LEU A 370 -15.79 -23.46 11.18
C LEU A 370 -16.92 -24.16 10.41
N SER A 371 -18.15 -23.77 10.70
CA SER A 371 -19.32 -24.22 9.94
C SER A 371 -19.21 -23.82 8.46
N PRO A 372 -19.85 -24.56 7.54
CA PRO A 372 -19.80 -24.25 6.11
C PRO A 372 -20.20 -22.82 5.79
N VAL A 373 -21.23 -22.30 6.47
CA VAL A 373 -21.76 -20.93 6.29
C VAL A 373 -20.71 -19.87 6.62
N ILE A 374 -19.95 -20.07 7.70
CA ILE A 374 -18.90 -19.11 8.10
C ILE A 374 -17.65 -19.27 7.21
N LYS A 375 -17.31 -20.49 6.79
CA LYS A 375 -16.19 -20.71 5.84
C LYS A 375 -16.42 -20.04 4.48
N GLU A 376 -17.65 -20.14 3.95
CA GLU A 376 -18.01 -19.47 2.69
C GLU A 376 -17.89 -17.94 2.79
N LYS A 377 -18.08 -17.37 3.97
CA LYS A 377 -17.96 -15.94 4.23
C LYS A 377 -16.50 -15.45 4.15
N TRP A 378 -15.54 -16.26 4.62
CA TRP A 378 -14.15 -15.87 4.76
C TRP A 378 -13.26 -16.64 3.78
N LEU A 379 -13.04 -16.08 2.59
CA LEU A 379 -12.23 -16.71 1.54
C LEU A 379 -10.82 -17.03 2.06
N GLY A 380 -10.36 -18.29 1.85
CA GLY A 380 -9.05 -18.76 2.30
C GLY A 380 -8.99 -19.28 3.74
N ILE A 381 -10.06 -19.13 4.54
CA ILE A 381 -10.07 -19.54 5.95
C ILE A 381 -10.03 -21.06 6.14
N GLU A 382 -10.52 -21.85 5.16
CA GLU A 382 -10.54 -23.33 5.28
C GLU A 382 -9.13 -23.94 5.42
N GLY A 383 -8.17 -23.39 4.65
CA GLY A 383 -6.73 -23.71 4.80
C GLY A 383 -6.01 -22.89 5.85
N GLY A 384 -6.67 -21.88 6.39
CA GLY A 384 -6.13 -20.91 7.32
C GLY A 384 -6.33 -21.26 8.79
N SER A 385 -6.21 -20.23 9.64
CA SER A 385 -6.20 -20.38 11.10
C SER A 385 -7.17 -19.44 11.80
N LEU A 386 -7.73 -19.94 12.91
CA LEU A 386 -8.40 -19.15 13.94
C LEU A 386 -7.39 -18.87 15.04
N VAL A 387 -7.34 -17.65 15.52
CA VAL A 387 -6.32 -17.22 16.49
C VAL A 387 -6.99 -16.60 17.71
N LYS A 388 -6.53 -17.01 18.90
CA LYS A 388 -6.83 -16.37 20.17
C LYS A 388 -5.54 -15.87 20.79
N ILE A 389 -5.52 -14.59 21.18
CA ILE A 389 -4.45 -13.99 21.96
C ILE A 389 -4.97 -13.59 23.32
N GLU A 390 -4.31 -14.08 24.36
CA GLU A 390 -4.50 -13.65 25.73
C GLU A 390 -3.30 -12.78 26.13
N ARG A 391 -3.56 -11.58 26.64
CA ARG A 391 -2.55 -10.62 27.09
C ARG A 391 -2.74 -10.32 28.56
N ASN A 392 -1.69 -10.54 29.35
CA ASN A 392 -1.57 -10.04 30.71
C ASN A 392 -0.63 -8.83 30.71
N SER A 393 -1.06 -7.72 31.27
CA SER A 393 -0.24 -6.51 31.37
C SER A 393 -0.25 -5.98 32.80
N THR A 394 0.94 -5.86 33.41
CA THR A 394 1.14 -5.28 34.73
C THR A 394 1.79 -3.90 34.61
N LYS A 395 1.14 -2.87 35.08
CA LYS A 395 1.66 -1.50 35.09
C LYS A 395 2.64 -1.34 36.25
N GLN A 396 3.93 -1.17 36.00
CA GLN A 396 4.99 -1.11 37.03
C GLN A 396 4.81 0.01 38.07
N THR A 397 4.23 1.15 37.66
CA THR A 397 4.03 2.30 38.57
C THR A 397 2.93 2.10 39.58
N THR A 398 1.91 1.26 39.29
CA THR A 398 0.72 1.09 40.12
C THR A 398 0.46 -0.36 40.50
N ASN A 399 1.28 -1.30 40.05
CA ASN A 399 1.10 -2.75 40.17
C ASN A 399 -0.33 -3.22 39.80
N LYS A 400 -0.96 -2.50 38.84
CA LYS A 400 -2.30 -2.83 38.38
C LYS A 400 -2.20 -3.81 37.21
N ASP A 401 -2.83 -4.96 37.39
CA ASP A 401 -2.96 -5.99 36.36
C ASP A 401 -4.15 -5.74 35.48
N SER A 402 -4.03 -6.05 34.21
CA SER A 402 -5.11 -6.10 33.23
C SER A 402 -4.98 -7.33 32.36
N TRP A 403 -6.12 -7.99 32.12
CA TRP A 403 -6.21 -9.13 31.25
C TRP A 403 -7.11 -8.80 30.06
N GLU A 404 -6.74 -9.25 28.86
CA GLU A 404 -7.46 -9.02 27.63
C GLU A 404 -7.40 -10.27 26.75
N GLU A 405 -8.53 -10.60 26.09
CA GLU A 405 -8.65 -11.67 25.11
C GLU A 405 -9.04 -11.06 23.76
N ARG A 406 -8.35 -11.45 22.69
CA ARG A 406 -8.63 -11.02 21.32
C ARG A 406 -8.65 -12.18 20.37
N PHE A 407 -9.57 -12.15 19.40
CA PHE A 407 -9.69 -13.16 18.34
C PHE A 407 -9.33 -12.58 16.99
N TYR A 408 -8.75 -13.43 16.13
CA TYR A 408 -8.37 -13.08 14.77
C TYR A 408 -8.73 -14.24 13.83
N ILE A 409 -8.94 -13.88 12.56
CA ILE A 409 -9.02 -14.81 11.44
C ILE A 409 -7.87 -14.55 10.48
N THR A 410 -7.31 -15.61 9.91
CA THR A 410 -6.20 -15.50 8.96
C THR A 410 -6.22 -16.61 7.93
N SER A 411 -5.81 -16.31 6.70
CA SER A 411 -5.58 -17.31 5.65
C SER A 411 -4.25 -18.07 5.84
N LEU A 412 -3.39 -17.64 6.75
CA LEU A 412 -2.13 -18.34 7.05
C LEU A 412 -2.41 -19.73 7.64
N PRO A 413 -1.76 -20.81 7.11
CA PRO A 413 -2.03 -22.18 7.53
C PRO A 413 -1.53 -22.43 8.96
N PRO A 414 -2.17 -23.38 9.69
CA PRO A 414 -1.80 -23.74 11.06
C PRO A 414 -0.65 -24.77 11.10
N GLU A 415 0.53 -24.40 10.61
CA GLU A 415 1.75 -25.22 10.63
C GLU A 415 2.55 -25.01 11.92
N ASN A 416 3.60 -25.82 12.16
CA ASN A 416 4.32 -25.84 13.43
C ASN A 416 4.85 -24.47 13.89
N ASP A 417 5.35 -23.62 12.98
CA ASP A 417 5.85 -22.28 13.30
C ASP A 417 4.80 -21.17 13.11
N ALA A 418 3.59 -21.52 12.70
CA ALA A 418 2.54 -20.56 12.38
C ALA A 418 2.18 -19.67 13.57
N ALA A 419 2.12 -20.22 14.78
CA ALA A 419 1.77 -19.46 15.98
C ALA A 419 2.77 -18.33 16.25
N LYS A 420 4.06 -18.58 16.07
CA LYS A 420 5.11 -17.56 16.16
C LYS A 420 4.95 -16.52 15.06
N ARG A 421 4.83 -16.94 13.80
CA ARG A 421 4.67 -16.06 12.63
C ARG A 421 3.42 -15.20 12.75
N ILE A 422 2.28 -15.79 13.09
CA ILE A 422 1.00 -15.06 13.27
C ILE A 422 1.10 -14.08 14.44
N SER A 423 1.75 -14.45 15.54
CA SER A 423 2.03 -13.53 16.66
C SER A 423 2.83 -12.30 16.20
N GLU A 424 3.89 -12.51 15.40
CA GLU A 424 4.69 -11.42 14.83
C GLU A 424 3.86 -10.52 13.91
N VAL A 425 3.01 -11.10 13.06
CA VAL A 425 2.11 -10.37 12.16
C VAL A 425 1.15 -9.49 12.96
N ILE A 426 0.46 -10.05 13.96
CA ILE A 426 -0.51 -9.31 14.78
C ILE A 426 0.17 -8.18 15.56
N ARG A 427 1.34 -8.42 16.13
CA ARG A 427 2.11 -7.40 16.85
C ARG A 427 2.66 -6.32 15.93
N THR A 428 2.97 -6.69 14.70
CA THR A 428 3.45 -5.76 13.67
C THR A 428 2.36 -4.79 13.22
N HIS A 429 1.07 -5.16 13.33
CA HIS A 429 -0.03 -4.23 13.04
C HIS A 429 0.10 -2.89 13.80
N TRP A 430 0.46 -2.93 15.08
CA TRP A 430 0.62 -1.72 15.91
C TRP A 430 1.77 -0.79 15.45
N LYS A 431 2.64 -1.26 14.56
CA LYS A 431 3.71 -0.41 14.02
C LYS A 431 3.16 0.71 13.12
N ILE A 432 1.95 0.57 12.54
CA ILE A 432 1.34 1.67 11.78
C ILE A 432 1.02 2.85 12.70
N GLU A 433 0.49 2.60 13.91
CA GLU A 433 0.21 3.66 14.87
C GLU A 433 1.50 4.30 15.39
N ASN A 434 2.49 3.48 15.78
CA ASN A 434 3.70 3.95 16.45
C ASN A 434 4.74 4.54 15.48
N ASN A 435 4.93 3.93 14.31
CA ASN A 435 5.99 4.31 13.38
C ASN A 435 5.50 5.24 12.27
N LEU A 436 4.21 5.19 11.91
CA LEU A 436 3.64 6.07 10.90
C LEU A 436 2.83 7.20 11.53
N HIS A 437 1.68 6.91 12.14
CA HIS A 437 0.75 7.94 12.59
C HIS A 437 1.36 8.86 13.65
N TRP A 438 1.96 8.28 14.70
CA TRP A 438 2.64 9.06 15.72
C TRP A 438 3.78 9.92 15.16
N CYS A 439 4.59 9.36 14.24
CA CYS A 439 5.66 10.13 13.61
C CYS A 439 5.14 11.28 12.78
N LEU A 440 4.07 11.06 11.98
CA LEU A 440 3.44 12.10 11.18
C LEU A 440 2.86 13.22 12.07
N ASP A 441 2.22 12.86 13.18
CA ASP A 441 1.60 13.85 14.08
C ASP A 441 2.64 14.62 14.90
N VAL A 442 3.67 13.95 15.41
CA VAL A 442 4.65 14.57 16.31
C VAL A 442 5.81 15.22 15.56
N ARG A 443 6.27 14.65 14.43
CA ARG A 443 7.44 15.12 13.68
C ARG A 443 7.09 16.04 12.52
N PHE A 444 5.91 15.85 11.92
CA PHE A 444 5.44 16.60 10.77
C PHE A 444 4.18 17.43 11.07
N SER A 445 3.72 17.45 12.32
CA SER A 445 2.53 18.19 12.78
C SER A 445 1.29 17.93 11.90
N GLN A 446 1.11 16.69 11.41
CA GLN A 446 0.05 16.37 10.45
C GLN A 446 -1.35 16.59 11.04
N ASP A 447 -1.58 16.25 12.31
CA ASP A 447 -2.85 16.47 13.02
C ASP A 447 -3.17 17.95 13.26
N ARG A 448 -2.19 18.86 13.11
CA ARG A 448 -2.32 20.32 13.22
C ARG A 448 -2.50 21.02 11.88
N MET A 449 -2.53 20.30 10.77
CA MET A 449 -2.71 20.85 9.43
C MET A 449 -4.07 21.52 9.30
N GLN A 450 -4.09 22.85 9.26
CA GLN A 450 -5.28 23.66 9.03
C GLN A 450 -5.47 23.87 7.53
N ALA A 451 -6.22 23.00 6.87
CA ALA A 451 -6.49 23.07 5.45
C ALA A 451 -7.90 22.56 5.14
N ASN A 452 -8.53 23.13 4.12
CA ASN A 452 -9.88 22.78 3.67
C ASN A 452 -9.90 22.17 2.26
N ASN A 453 -8.79 22.32 1.51
CA ASN A 453 -8.68 21.73 0.17
C ASN A 453 -8.25 20.26 0.27
N PRO A 454 -9.05 19.30 -0.24
CA PRO A 454 -8.75 17.88 -0.11
C PRO A 454 -7.48 17.45 -0.86
N ASN A 455 -7.19 18.01 -2.04
CA ASN A 455 -5.97 17.71 -2.79
C ASN A 455 -4.74 18.18 -2.01
N TYR A 456 -4.77 19.41 -1.46
CA TYR A 456 -3.69 19.90 -0.61
C TYR A 456 -3.41 18.99 0.58
N ILE A 457 -4.48 18.54 1.27
CA ILE A 457 -4.37 17.67 2.45
C ILE A 457 -3.72 16.32 2.05
N ALA A 458 -4.20 15.70 0.97
CA ALA A 458 -3.67 14.44 0.47
C ALA A 458 -2.20 14.58 0.04
N ASN A 459 -1.89 15.63 -0.74
CA ASN A 459 -0.57 15.86 -1.30
C ASN A 459 0.47 16.24 -0.22
N ARG A 460 0.08 17.07 0.75
CA ARG A 460 0.94 17.39 1.89
C ARG A 460 1.22 16.16 2.75
N SER A 461 0.20 15.31 2.96
CA SER A 461 0.37 14.05 3.70
C SER A 461 1.28 13.07 2.96
N ALA A 462 1.21 13.01 1.62
CA ALA A 462 2.13 12.20 0.81
C ALA A 462 3.58 12.66 0.97
N LEU A 463 3.82 13.96 0.90
CA LEU A 463 5.15 14.54 1.09
C LEU A 463 5.72 14.19 2.47
N ASN A 464 4.92 14.31 3.54
CA ASN A 464 5.34 13.95 4.88
C ASN A 464 5.72 12.46 5.00
N LYS A 465 4.92 11.57 4.36
CA LYS A 465 5.18 10.12 4.34
C LYS A 465 6.43 9.78 3.55
N LEU A 466 6.65 10.46 2.42
CA LEU A 466 7.87 10.29 1.62
C LEU A 466 9.11 10.70 2.43
N ALA A 467 9.07 11.87 3.06
CA ALA A 467 10.15 12.35 3.91
C ALA A 467 10.43 11.39 5.09
N LEU A 468 9.37 10.87 5.74
CA LEU A 468 9.52 9.87 6.80
C LEU A 468 10.17 8.58 6.28
N ALA A 469 9.74 8.08 5.11
CA ALA A 469 10.33 6.87 4.51
C ALA A 469 11.82 7.07 4.18
N TYR A 470 12.19 8.24 3.66
CA TYR A 470 13.58 8.58 3.36
C TYR A 470 14.44 8.71 4.62
N LEU A 471 13.92 9.36 5.66
CA LEU A 471 14.60 9.44 6.97
C LEU A 471 14.76 8.05 7.61
N GLU A 472 13.74 7.18 7.53
CA GLU A 472 13.81 5.80 8.00
C GLU A 472 14.89 5.01 7.24
N ASN A 473 14.93 5.10 5.92
CA ASN A 473 15.95 4.45 5.11
C ASN A 473 17.35 4.97 5.44
N TYR A 474 17.54 6.29 5.47
CA TYR A 474 18.86 6.90 5.60
C TYR A 474 19.48 6.68 6.99
N ARG A 475 18.70 6.68 8.08
CA ARG A 475 19.23 6.36 9.41
C ARG A 475 19.77 4.93 9.53
N PHE A 476 19.13 3.96 8.85
CA PHE A 476 19.62 2.59 8.77
C PHE A 476 20.82 2.47 7.82
N TRP A 477 20.79 3.22 6.71
CA TRP A 477 21.93 3.29 5.79
C TRP A 477 23.19 3.81 6.50
N LEU A 478 23.09 4.91 7.27
CA LEU A 478 24.19 5.46 8.06
C LEU A 478 24.75 4.43 9.07
N TRP A 479 23.88 3.73 9.75
CA TRP A 479 24.28 2.70 10.71
C TRP A 479 24.93 1.50 10.01
N ASN A 480 24.36 0.98 8.94
CA ASN A 480 24.88 -0.15 8.18
C ASN A 480 26.25 0.15 7.51
N LYS A 481 26.48 1.39 7.10
CA LYS A 481 27.77 1.84 6.53
C LYS A 481 28.82 2.14 7.63
N GLY A 482 28.44 2.05 8.90
CA GLY A 482 29.35 2.32 10.03
C GLY A 482 29.60 3.80 10.33
N TYR A 483 28.86 4.72 9.68
CA TYR A 483 28.93 6.16 9.98
C TYR A 483 28.35 6.49 11.37
N GLU A 484 27.45 5.64 11.87
CA GLU A 484 26.86 5.77 13.19
C GLU A 484 27.03 4.48 14.00
N LYS A 485 27.38 4.61 15.29
CA LYS A 485 27.51 3.47 16.22
C LYS A 485 26.17 2.81 16.56
N LYS A 486 25.07 3.53 16.39
CA LYS A 486 23.69 3.07 16.60
C LYS A 486 22.74 3.79 15.67
N VAL A 487 21.56 3.23 15.45
CA VAL A 487 20.50 3.89 14.68
C VAL A 487 20.07 5.16 15.41
N ILE A 488 20.26 6.31 14.77
CA ILE A 488 19.90 7.62 15.33
C ILE A 488 18.38 7.86 15.27
N SER A 489 17.86 8.75 16.11
CA SER A 489 16.43 9.08 16.09
C SER A 489 16.07 9.93 14.87
N ILE A 490 14.81 9.84 14.41
CA ILE A 490 14.29 10.68 13.33
C ILE A 490 14.49 12.17 13.63
N ASN A 491 14.23 12.59 14.87
CA ASN A 491 14.44 13.99 15.30
C ASN A 491 15.89 14.47 15.16
N GLN A 492 16.86 13.62 15.50
CA GLN A 492 18.27 13.97 15.32
C GLN A 492 18.62 14.09 13.84
N LEU A 493 18.08 13.18 13.01
CA LEU A 493 18.33 13.19 11.58
C LEU A 493 17.69 14.41 10.91
N GLN A 494 16.43 14.77 11.25
CA GLN A 494 15.79 15.99 10.78
C GLN A 494 16.64 17.24 11.04
N LYS A 495 17.20 17.36 12.25
CA LYS A 495 18.11 18.47 12.59
C LYS A 495 19.39 18.48 11.75
N ARG A 496 19.93 17.31 11.40
CA ARG A 496 21.10 17.22 10.51
C ARG A 496 20.77 17.57 9.06
N CYS A 497 19.58 17.24 8.59
CA CYS A 497 19.10 17.58 7.26
C CYS A 497 18.88 19.08 7.04
N TYR A 498 19.01 19.93 8.07
CA TYR A 498 19.16 21.38 7.89
C TYR A 498 20.40 21.74 7.07
N ASP A 499 21.43 20.92 7.07
CA ASP A 499 22.51 20.96 6.09
C ASP A 499 21.98 20.44 4.74
N PRO A 500 21.94 21.28 3.68
CA PRO A 500 21.43 20.87 2.37
C PRO A 500 22.15 19.65 1.77
N LYS A 501 23.43 19.50 2.03
CA LYS A 501 24.23 18.34 1.60
C LYS A 501 23.70 17.04 2.23
N MET A 502 23.46 17.06 3.54
CA MET A 502 22.92 15.91 4.27
C MET A 502 21.50 15.58 3.79
N ALA A 503 20.66 16.59 3.53
CA ALA A 503 19.33 16.38 2.97
C ALA A 503 19.40 15.74 1.59
N LEU A 504 20.29 16.19 0.72
CA LEU A 504 20.46 15.63 -0.62
C LEU A 504 21.02 14.20 -0.60
N GLU A 505 21.98 13.89 0.31
CA GLU A 505 22.46 12.53 0.53
C GLU A 505 21.35 11.59 1.00
N CYS A 506 20.44 12.07 1.86
CA CYS A 506 19.26 11.32 2.27
C CYS A 506 18.36 10.99 1.07
N VAL A 507 18.14 11.94 0.16
CA VAL A 507 17.42 11.71 -1.10
C VAL A 507 18.18 10.70 -1.97
N ALA A 508 19.49 10.88 -2.17
CA ALA A 508 20.32 10.01 -3.00
C ALA A 508 20.28 8.55 -2.54
N SER A 509 20.48 8.31 -1.23
CA SER A 509 20.44 6.97 -0.66
C SER A 509 19.06 6.32 -0.80
N SER A 510 18.00 7.09 -0.72
CA SER A 510 16.62 6.60 -0.81
C SER A 510 16.21 6.30 -2.26
N LEU A 511 16.78 7.02 -3.22
CA LEU A 511 16.64 6.74 -4.63
C LEU A 511 17.58 5.62 -5.14
N GLY A 512 18.41 5.03 -4.28
CA GLY A 512 19.37 3.99 -4.64
C GLY A 512 20.50 4.50 -5.56
N ILE A 513 20.93 5.76 -5.35
CA ILE A 513 22.01 6.39 -6.12
C ILE A 513 23.36 6.16 -5.43
N VAL A 514 23.38 6.06 -4.09
CA VAL A 514 24.56 5.85 -3.25
C VAL A 514 24.43 4.66 -2.32
#